data_aeeb5b6973198329838c55743cc44a62
#
_entry.id   aeeb5b6973198329838c55743cc44a62
#
_cell.length_a   1.000
_cell.length_b   1.000
_cell.length_c   1.000
_cell.angle_alpha   90.00
_cell.angle_beta   90.00
_cell.angle_gamma   90.00
#
_symmetry.space_group_name_H-M   'P 1'
#
loop_
_entity.id
_entity.type
_entity.pdbx_description
1 polymer ?
#
loop_
_entity_poly.entity_id
_entity_poly.type
_entity_poly.pdbx_seq_one_letter_code
_entity_poly.pdbx_strand_id
1 'polypeptide(L)'
;MVDSMGHDPVRDKAGDEVDGPELDKEERAARQLIMTLGNKPEPTALTARDEERPAPLPASTSRDKQPEIDVVPTARALVPQEIGAPSVGPGERLVRIAYAAGIRGRLITSPLSKPAKRRVLSTVTPPLPGDRASGMALRAGHFLVHGVKLPIAQLEFGPGTRQQSPLVERHVHSYAWLRDLAGSGARPQVEATALRIHRMWLDAHPLPGKGPAWEIETSGRRMLAWLVHAPLILSNKAVRGRTLAALDKTASWLDSQVSKAPDKQAEVFVWGALVAAGLLLPEGKPRRLFAEAGMARALGDFVGEDGGVQSRSPLAQMELLELLTELAAC
;
A
#
# COMPACT_ATOMS: atom_id res chain seq x y z
N MET A 1 -29.41 42.87 -55.63
CA MET A 1 -30.40 43.88 -55.31
C MET A 1 -30.14 44.15 -53.81
N VAL A 2 -29.33 45.11 -53.60
CA VAL A 2 -29.61 46.46 -53.11
C VAL A 2 -29.79 46.48 -51.61
N ASP A 3 -28.79 46.88 -50.90
CA ASP A 3 -28.53 48.19 -50.25
C ASP A 3 -29.14 48.25 -48.84
N SER A 4 -28.66 48.84 -47.84
CA SER A 4 -27.72 49.96 -47.68
C SER A 4 -27.54 50.24 -46.15
N MET A 5 -26.35 50.48 -45.72
CA MET A 5 -25.84 51.62 -44.95
C MET A 5 -26.70 52.25 -43.82
N GLY A 6 -26.02 52.51 -42.70
CA GLY A 6 -26.29 53.59 -41.78
C GLY A 6 -25.61 53.36 -40.42
N HIS A 7 -24.41 53.73 -40.21
CA HIS A 7 -23.84 54.92 -39.59
C HIS A 7 -24.15 55.13 -38.10
N ASP A 8 -23.06 55.13 -37.31
CA ASP A 8 -22.83 55.65 -35.94
C ASP A 8 -23.43 57.02 -35.64
N PRO A 9 -23.57 57.48 -34.41
CA PRO A 9 -22.42 57.80 -33.54
C PRO A 9 -22.56 57.64 -32.01
N VAL A 10 -21.39 57.41 -31.41
CA VAL A 10 -20.84 57.93 -30.13
C VAL A 10 -21.82 58.67 -29.21
N ARG A 11 -21.93 58.22 -27.97
CA ARG A 11 -22.03 59.11 -26.77
C ARG A 11 -21.49 58.44 -25.51
N ASP A 12 -20.42 59.01 -25.02
CA ASP A 12 -19.93 58.93 -23.63
C ASP A 12 -21.03 59.17 -22.62
N LYS A 13 -21.00 58.39 -21.51
CA LYS A 13 -21.14 58.92 -20.14
C LYS A 13 -20.87 57.86 -19.07
N ALA A 14 -19.81 58.13 -18.35
CA ALA A 14 -19.75 58.15 -16.88
C ALA A 14 -20.31 56.99 -16.05
N GLY A 15 -19.41 56.28 -15.38
CA GLY A 15 -19.32 56.04 -13.97
C GLY A 15 -20.52 55.39 -13.31
N ASP A 16 -20.35 54.13 -12.92
CA ASP A 16 -20.92 53.67 -11.65
C ASP A 16 -19.91 52.75 -11.00
N GLU A 17 -19.36 53.31 -9.92
CA GLU A 17 -18.50 52.72 -8.93
C GLU A 17 -19.37 51.70 -8.12
N VAL A 18 -19.20 50.40 -8.33
CA VAL A 18 -19.82 49.38 -7.50
C VAL A 18 -18.86 49.12 -6.34
N ASP A 19 -19.16 49.82 -5.26
CA ASP A 19 -18.60 49.67 -3.92
C ASP A 19 -18.89 48.22 -3.43
N GLY A 20 -17.84 47.43 -3.23
CA GLY A 20 -17.91 46.10 -2.67
C GLY A 20 -17.35 46.04 -1.24
N PRO A 21 -18.18 46.15 -0.20
CA PRO A 21 -17.70 46.27 1.19
C PRO A 21 -17.41 44.95 1.92
N GLU A 22 -17.55 43.78 1.31
CA GLU A 22 -17.42 42.51 2.05
C GLU A 22 -16.04 41.85 1.97
N LEU A 23 -15.34 41.99 0.89
CA LEU A 23 -13.99 41.44 0.72
C LEU A 23 -12.93 42.12 1.63
N ASP A 24 -13.12 43.39 1.98
CA ASP A 24 -12.16 44.15 2.77
C ASP A 24 -12.15 43.77 4.28
N LYS A 25 -13.20 43.16 4.79
CA LYS A 25 -13.28 42.72 6.20
C LYS A 25 -12.55 41.42 6.45
N GLU A 26 -12.64 40.46 5.55
CA GLU A 26 -11.93 39.19 5.70
C GLU A 26 -10.42 39.34 5.50
N GLU A 27 -10.00 40.20 4.56
CA GLU A 27 -8.60 40.52 4.34
C GLU A 27 -7.96 41.27 5.51
N ARG A 28 -8.70 42.18 6.15
CA ARG A 28 -8.26 42.87 7.37
C ARG A 28 -8.16 41.90 8.53
N ALA A 29 -9.12 40.99 8.70
CA ALA A 29 -9.06 39.94 9.74
C ALA A 29 -7.88 39.00 9.56
N ALA A 30 -7.58 38.59 8.33
CA ALA A 30 -6.44 37.75 8.02
C ALA A 30 -5.10 38.44 8.28
N ARG A 31 -4.98 39.72 7.95
CA ARG A 31 -3.77 40.54 8.27
C ARG A 31 -3.57 40.76 9.76
N GLN A 32 -4.64 40.96 10.53
CA GLN A 32 -4.56 41.05 11.99
C GLN A 32 -4.13 39.71 12.64
N LEU A 33 -4.59 38.59 12.10
CA LEU A 33 -4.19 37.26 12.58
C LEU A 33 -2.69 36.99 12.35
N ILE A 34 -2.18 37.39 11.19
CA ILE A 34 -0.76 37.26 10.83
C ILE A 34 0.13 38.16 11.72
N MET A 35 -0.33 39.38 12.06
CA MET A 35 0.41 40.28 12.97
C MET A 35 0.42 39.79 14.42
N THR A 36 -0.63 39.10 14.88
CA THR A 36 -0.67 38.55 16.25
C THR A 36 0.16 37.27 16.38
N LEU A 37 0.33 36.50 15.32
CA LEU A 37 1.17 35.30 15.31
C LEU A 37 2.67 35.59 15.10
N GLY A 38 3.02 36.79 14.62
CA GLY A 38 4.41 37.22 14.37
C GLY A 38 5.15 37.78 15.58
N ASN A 39 4.46 38.03 16.70
CA ASN A 39 5.08 38.59 17.90
C ASN A 39 5.62 37.46 18.80
N LYS A 40 6.77 36.93 18.42
CA LYS A 40 7.56 36.00 19.22
C LYS A 40 8.11 36.79 20.41
N PRO A 41 7.83 36.43 21.68
CA PRO A 41 8.47 37.11 22.80
C PRO A 41 9.97 36.91 22.75
N GLU A 42 10.74 37.99 22.85
CA GLU A 42 12.18 37.92 23.02
C GLU A 42 12.53 37.07 24.25
N PRO A 43 13.58 36.24 24.16
CA PRO A 43 14.01 35.47 25.31
C PRO A 43 14.54 36.44 26.36
N THR A 44 13.82 36.52 27.46
CA THR A 44 14.25 37.26 28.70
C THR A 44 15.62 36.69 29.10
N ALA A 45 16.62 37.53 29.14
CA ALA A 45 17.95 37.19 29.62
C ALA A 45 17.84 36.61 31.05
N LEU A 46 18.07 35.30 31.15
CA LEU A 46 18.27 34.63 32.43
C LEU A 46 19.56 35.20 33.03
N THR A 47 19.38 36.03 34.07
CA THR A 47 20.47 36.44 34.96
C THR A 47 21.23 35.21 35.41
N ALA A 48 22.54 35.25 35.17
CA ALA A 48 23.49 34.28 35.67
C ALA A 48 23.29 34.07 37.16
N ARG A 49 22.74 32.92 37.53
CA ARG A 49 22.79 32.42 38.89
C ARG A 49 24.16 31.78 39.05
N ASP A 50 24.94 32.31 40.02
CA ASP A 50 26.21 31.74 40.40
C ASP A 50 26.10 30.22 40.53
N GLU A 51 26.77 29.51 39.63
CA GLU A 51 26.97 28.09 39.76
C GLU A 51 27.96 27.84 40.89
N GLU A 52 27.43 27.51 42.04
CA GLU A 52 28.16 26.97 43.16
C GLU A 52 28.78 25.64 42.69
N ARG A 53 30.11 25.70 42.53
CA ARG A 53 30.94 24.59 42.10
C ARG A 53 30.77 23.45 43.10
N PRO A 54 30.24 22.27 42.70
CA PRO A 54 30.10 21.18 43.65
C PRO A 54 31.49 20.73 44.12
N ALA A 55 31.62 20.58 45.45
CA ALA A 55 32.79 20.12 46.11
C ALA A 55 33.29 18.77 45.54
N PRO A 56 34.63 18.54 45.44
CA PRO A 56 35.12 17.26 44.93
C PRO A 56 34.69 16.11 45.87
N LEU A 57 34.03 15.12 45.30
CA LEU A 57 33.65 13.89 45.96
C LEU A 57 34.91 13.19 46.51
N PRO A 58 34.89 12.65 47.76
CA PRO A 58 36.01 11.92 48.30
C PRO A 58 36.29 10.67 47.44
N ALA A 59 37.55 10.45 47.10
CA ALA A 59 38.01 9.25 46.43
C ALA A 59 37.66 8.02 47.26
N SER A 60 36.60 7.28 46.87
CA SER A 60 36.27 5.99 47.46
C SER A 60 37.21 4.94 46.90
N THR A 61 38.28 4.65 47.63
CA THR A 61 39.03 3.40 47.49
C THR A 61 38.22 2.24 48.06
N SER A 62 37.25 1.80 47.29
CA SER A 62 36.63 0.50 47.47
C SER A 62 36.70 -0.20 46.11
N ARG A 63 37.68 -1.07 46.02
CA ARG A 63 37.81 -2.04 44.93
C ARG A 63 36.77 -3.13 45.16
N ASP A 64 35.51 -2.75 45.13
CA ASP A 64 34.39 -3.71 45.13
C ASP A 64 34.40 -4.38 43.75
N LYS A 65 34.46 -5.69 43.79
CA LYS A 65 34.31 -6.57 42.66
C LYS A 65 33.09 -6.13 41.86
N GLN A 66 33.36 -5.52 40.69
CA GLN A 66 32.31 -5.38 39.69
C GLN A 66 31.65 -6.77 39.51
N PRO A 67 30.34 -6.87 39.60
CA PRO A 67 29.66 -8.08 39.19
C PRO A 67 30.11 -8.35 37.75
N GLU A 68 30.67 -9.51 37.54
CA GLU A 68 30.98 -10.04 36.22
C GLU A 68 29.65 -9.96 35.44
N ILE A 69 29.53 -8.90 34.58
CA ILE A 69 28.38 -8.81 33.68
C ILE A 69 28.55 -10.04 32.81
N ASP A 70 27.67 -11.05 33.05
CA ASP A 70 27.51 -12.16 32.14
C ASP A 70 27.43 -11.53 30.73
N VAL A 71 28.49 -11.67 29.97
CA VAL A 71 28.54 -11.26 28.56
C VAL A 71 27.44 -12.05 27.92
N VAL A 72 26.30 -11.38 27.72
CA VAL A 72 25.20 -11.91 26.89
C VAL A 72 25.89 -12.50 25.68
N PRO A 73 25.73 -13.80 25.40
CA PRO A 73 26.48 -14.46 24.34
C PRO A 73 26.30 -13.59 23.09
N THR A 74 27.40 -13.09 22.58
CA THR A 74 27.47 -12.23 21.41
C THR A 74 26.49 -12.78 20.41
N ALA A 75 25.45 -12.01 20.08
CA ALA A 75 24.38 -12.44 19.19
C ALA A 75 25.06 -13.18 18.03
N ARG A 76 24.82 -14.48 17.94
CA ARG A 76 25.41 -15.36 16.93
C ARG A 76 25.25 -14.63 15.63
N ALA A 77 26.34 -14.14 15.07
CA ALA A 77 26.29 -13.38 13.83
C ALA A 77 25.41 -14.18 12.88
N LEU A 78 24.27 -13.64 12.51
CA LEU A 78 23.36 -14.30 11.57
C LEU A 78 24.21 -14.47 10.32
N VAL A 79 24.72 -15.70 10.11
CA VAL A 79 25.43 -16.03 8.88
C VAL A 79 24.43 -15.69 7.77
N PRO A 80 24.79 -14.81 6.82
CA PRO A 80 23.91 -14.46 5.73
C PRO A 80 23.52 -15.76 5.04
N GLN A 81 22.29 -16.19 5.24
CA GLN A 81 21.80 -17.36 4.53
C GLN A 81 21.55 -16.88 3.11
N GLU A 82 22.31 -17.38 2.15
CA GLU A 82 22.06 -17.07 0.75
C GLU A 82 20.59 -17.32 0.44
N ILE A 83 19.87 -16.27 0.05
CA ILE A 83 18.47 -16.37 -0.38
C ILE A 83 18.47 -17.03 -1.76
N GLY A 84 18.62 -18.35 -1.75
CA GLY A 84 18.62 -19.16 -2.95
C GLY A 84 17.20 -19.63 -3.32
N ALA A 85 16.95 -19.79 -4.61
CA ALA A 85 15.71 -20.42 -5.05
C ALA A 85 15.64 -21.86 -4.48
N PRO A 86 14.46 -22.33 -4.02
CA PRO A 86 14.29 -23.69 -3.55
C PRO A 86 14.81 -24.70 -4.56
N SER A 87 15.52 -25.73 -4.09
CA SER A 87 15.96 -26.83 -4.96
C SER A 87 14.72 -27.57 -5.48
N VAL A 88 14.57 -27.60 -6.78
CA VAL A 88 13.44 -28.25 -7.44
C VAL A 88 13.91 -29.44 -8.28
N GLY A 89 13.12 -30.50 -8.34
CA GLY A 89 13.40 -31.67 -9.15
C GLY A 89 13.42 -31.37 -10.67
N PRO A 90 14.01 -32.26 -11.48
CA PRO A 90 14.13 -32.03 -12.92
C PRO A 90 12.78 -31.77 -13.61
N GLY A 91 11.73 -32.49 -13.24
CA GLY A 91 10.37 -32.28 -13.77
C GLY A 91 9.79 -30.91 -13.40
N GLU A 92 10.05 -30.43 -12.19
CA GLU A 92 9.59 -29.10 -11.74
C GLU A 92 10.38 -27.98 -12.43
N ARG A 93 11.66 -28.20 -12.75
CA ARG A 93 12.45 -27.28 -13.58
C ARG A 93 11.84 -27.12 -14.97
N LEU A 94 11.43 -28.22 -15.60
CA LEU A 94 10.75 -28.18 -16.90
C LEU A 94 9.42 -27.45 -16.83
N VAL A 95 8.60 -27.70 -15.80
CA VAL A 95 7.35 -26.97 -15.56
C VAL A 95 7.59 -25.49 -15.42
N ARG A 96 8.62 -25.07 -14.65
CA ARG A 96 9.00 -23.67 -14.46
C ARG A 96 9.42 -23.00 -15.76
N ILE A 97 10.27 -23.68 -16.57
CA ILE A 97 10.73 -23.18 -17.87
C ILE A 97 9.55 -23.03 -18.84
N ALA A 98 8.68 -24.04 -18.92
CA ALA A 98 7.49 -23.98 -19.76
C ALA A 98 6.56 -22.83 -19.37
N TYR A 99 6.38 -22.60 -18.08
CA TYR A 99 5.58 -21.48 -17.58
C TYR A 99 6.21 -20.13 -17.91
N ALA A 100 7.52 -20.01 -17.75
CA ALA A 100 8.27 -18.81 -18.13
C ALA A 100 8.19 -18.52 -19.63
N ALA A 101 8.14 -19.55 -20.46
CA ALA A 101 7.95 -19.46 -21.91
C ALA A 101 6.51 -19.14 -22.34
N GLY A 102 5.60 -18.89 -21.37
CA GLY A 102 4.22 -18.51 -21.63
C GLY A 102 3.24 -19.67 -21.80
N ILE A 103 3.68 -20.91 -21.65
CA ILE A 103 2.79 -22.08 -21.58
C ILE A 103 2.18 -22.09 -20.20
N ARG A 104 0.93 -21.61 -20.08
CA ARG A 104 0.31 -21.34 -18.77
C ARG A 104 -0.75 -22.37 -18.41
N GLY A 105 -0.92 -22.54 -17.08
CA GLY A 105 -2.00 -23.27 -16.49
C GLY A 105 -2.02 -24.76 -16.84
N ARG A 106 -3.20 -25.23 -17.09
CA ARG A 106 -3.57 -26.63 -17.29
C ARG A 106 -2.78 -27.36 -18.38
N LEU A 107 -2.35 -26.66 -19.43
CA LEU A 107 -1.60 -27.25 -20.53
C LEU A 107 -0.30 -27.95 -20.09
N ILE A 108 0.30 -27.45 -19.00
CA ILE A 108 1.53 -28.06 -18.46
C ILE A 108 1.23 -29.23 -17.54
N THR A 109 0.19 -29.12 -16.69
CA THR A 109 -0.04 -30.08 -15.60
C THR A 109 -1.06 -31.14 -15.92
N SER A 110 -2.07 -30.83 -16.72
CA SER A 110 -3.17 -31.73 -17.02
C SER A 110 -3.91 -31.31 -18.29
N PRO A 111 -3.32 -31.46 -19.49
CA PRO A 111 -3.87 -30.94 -20.73
C PRO A 111 -5.26 -31.50 -21.07
N LEU A 112 -5.55 -32.73 -20.64
CA LEU A 112 -6.81 -33.42 -20.93
C LEU A 112 -7.87 -33.28 -19.83
N SER A 113 -7.56 -32.66 -18.71
CA SER A 113 -8.53 -32.50 -17.61
C SER A 113 -9.46 -31.31 -17.81
N LYS A 114 -10.65 -31.36 -17.19
CA LYS A 114 -11.56 -30.20 -17.15
C LYS A 114 -10.95 -29.08 -16.31
N PRO A 115 -11.19 -27.79 -16.66
CA PRO A 115 -10.71 -26.68 -15.85
C PRO A 115 -11.26 -26.75 -14.43
N ALA A 116 -10.40 -26.52 -13.46
CA ALA A 116 -10.83 -26.48 -12.07
C ALA A 116 -11.79 -25.31 -11.85
N LYS A 117 -12.77 -25.51 -10.97
CA LYS A 117 -13.67 -24.42 -10.58
C LYS A 117 -12.87 -23.33 -9.87
N ARG A 118 -13.10 -22.06 -10.25
CA ARG A 118 -12.49 -20.91 -9.58
C ARG A 118 -12.91 -20.89 -8.12
N ARG A 119 -11.93 -20.93 -7.23
CA ARG A 119 -12.12 -20.84 -5.77
C ARG A 119 -10.81 -20.44 -5.12
N VAL A 120 -10.85 -19.99 -3.89
CA VAL A 120 -9.67 -19.95 -3.02
C VAL A 120 -9.59 -21.30 -2.30
N LEU A 121 -8.41 -21.91 -2.29
CA LEU A 121 -8.22 -23.28 -1.79
C LEU A 121 -8.25 -23.37 -0.27
N SER A 122 -7.70 -22.35 0.40
CA SER A 122 -7.68 -22.26 1.86
C SER A 122 -7.92 -20.81 2.31
N THR A 123 -8.38 -20.66 3.54
CA THR A 123 -8.55 -19.36 4.20
C THR A 123 -7.29 -19.03 4.97
N VAL A 124 -6.74 -17.86 4.74
CA VAL A 124 -5.61 -17.31 5.49
C VAL A 124 -6.13 -16.66 6.77
N THR A 125 -5.46 -16.90 7.89
CA THR A 125 -5.64 -16.10 9.10
C THR A 125 -4.71 -14.91 9.02
N PRO A 126 -5.23 -13.66 8.91
CA PRO A 126 -4.37 -12.49 8.78
C PRO A 126 -3.39 -12.40 9.96
N PRO A 127 -2.07 -12.38 9.73
CA PRO A 127 -1.08 -12.43 10.81
C PRO A 127 -0.84 -11.06 11.46
N LEU A 128 -1.20 -9.98 10.76
CA LEU A 128 -0.95 -8.63 11.20
C LEU A 128 -2.25 -7.92 11.61
N PRO A 129 -2.24 -7.17 12.72
CA PRO A 129 -3.37 -6.35 13.11
C PRO A 129 -3.51 -5.15 12.16
N GLY A 130 -4.75 -4.70 11.94
CA GLY A 130 -5.04 -3.46 11.24
C GLY A 130 -5.14 -2.27 12.21
N ASP A 131 -5.05 -1.05 11.66
CA ASP A 131 -5.35 0.16 12.42
C ASP A 131 -6.85 0.29 12.68
N ARG A 132 -7.20 0.20 13.95
CA ARG A 132 -8.61 0.26 14.39
C ARG A 132 -9.26 1.60 14.08
N ALA A 133 -8.53 2.71 14.18
CA ALA A 133 -9.07 4.04 13.92
C ALA A 133 -9.44 4.22 12.46
N SER A 134 -8.55 3.82 11.55
CA SER A 134 -8.80 3.81 10.10
C SER A 134 -9.95 2.87 9.72
N GLY A 135 -10.01 1.69 10.33
CA GLY A 135 -11.10 0.75 10.10
C GLY A 135 -12.47 1.27 10.59
N MET A 136 -12.53 1.95 11.72
CA MET A 136 -13.75 2.61 12.21
C MET A 136 -14.17 3.78 11.31
N ALA A 137 -13.21 4.55 10.81
CA ALA A 137 -13.47 5.60 9.84
C ALA A 137 -14.13 5.06 8.56
N LEU A 138 -13.65 3.91 8.05
CA LEU A 138 -14.27 3.22 6.91
C LEU A 138 -15.72 2.81 7.18
N ARG A 139 -16.01 2.29 8.38
CA ARG A 139 -17.37 1.96 8.80
C ARG A 139 -18.27 3.20 8.90
N ALA A 140 -17.68 4.35 9.28
CA ALA A 140 -18.36 5.64 9.30
C ALA A 140 -18.49 6.29 7.90
N GLY A 141 -17.99 5.65 6.85
CA GLY A 141 -18.18 6.07 5.47
C GLY A 141 -17.07 6.91 4.86
N HIS A 142 -15.86 6.92 5.45
CA HIS A 142 -14.71 7.63 4.89
C HIS A 142 -13.40 6.87 5.09
N PHE A 143 -12.46 7.06 4.16
CA PHE A 143 -11.08 6.65 4.34
C PHE A 143 -10.37 7.65 5.27
N LEU A 144 -9.46 7.15 6.07
CA LEU A 144 -8.52 7.96 6.85
C LEU A 144 -7.11 7.59 6.38
N VAL A 145 -6.49 8.44 5.58
CA VAL A 145 -5.16 8.20 5.01
C VAL A 145 -4.24 9.33 5.42
N HIS A 146 -3.22 9.05 6.22
CA HIS A 146 -2.28 10.06 6.74
C HIS A 146 -2.96 11.30 7.35
N GLY A 147 -4.03 11.09 8.12
CA GLY A 147 -4.81 12.17 8.76
C GLY A 147 -5.83 12.85 7.84
N VAL A 148 -5.82 12.56 6.53
CA VAL A 148 -6.80 13.11 5.59
C VAL A 148 -8.04 12.23 5.56
N LYS A 149 -9.22 12.84 5.76
CA LYS A 149 -10.52 12.18 5.63
C LYS A 149 -11.04 12.30 4.21
N LEU A 150 -11.38 11.18 3.60
CA LEU A 150 -11.89 11.11 2.25
C LEU A 150 -13.22 10.32 2.24
N PRO A 151 -14.37 10.99 2.00
CA PRO A 151 -15.65 10.29 1.98
C PRO A 151 -15.73 9.24 0.87
N ILE A 152 -16.16 8.02 1.20
CA ILE A 152 -16.30 6.93 0.22
C ILE A 152 -17.26 7.31 -0.91
N ALA A 153 -18.30 8.09 -0.60
CA ALA A 153 -19.27 8.55 -1.59
C ALA A 153 -18.69 9.50 -2.66
N GLN A 154 -17.54 10.11 -2.38
CA GLN A 154 -16.83 11.01 -3.31
C GLN A 154 -15.71 10.30 -4.07
N LEU A 155 -15.45 9.02 -3.78
CA LEU A 155 -14.48 8.21 -4.49
C LEU A 155 -15.10 7.73 -5.79
N GLU A 156 -14.55 8.24 -6.86
CA GLU A 156 -14.78 7.70 -8.18
C GLU A 156 -13.56 6.85 -8.56
N PHE A 157 -13.77 5.55 -8.69
CA PHE A 157 -12.71 4.61 -9.07
C PHE A 157 -12.44 4.60 -10.58
N GLY A 158 -13.20 5.35 -11.38
CA GLY A 158 -13.14 5.32 -12.83
C GLY A 158 -11.96 6.10 -13.43
N PRO A 159 -11.56 5.78 -14.65
CA PRO A 159 -10.56 6.56 -15.39
C PRO A 159 -11.11 7.97 -15.68
N GLY A 160 -10.34 9.00 -15.35
CA GLY A 160 -10.72 10.41 -15.58
C GLY A 160 -11.24 11.15 -14.35
N THR A 161 -11.34 10.50 -13.22
CA THR A 161 -11.67 11.14 -11.95
C THR A 161 -10.54 11.98 -11.40
N ARG A 162 -10.91 12.92 -10.55
CA ARG A 162 -10.02 13.85 -9.88
C ARG A 162 -8.84 13.09 -9.29
N GLN A 163 -7.64 13.39 -9.74
CA GLN A 163 -6.42 12.77 -9.23
C GLN A 163 -6.31 13.07 -7.74
N GLN A 164 -6.44 12.03 -6.94
CA GLN A 164 -6.10 12.08 -5.52
C GLN A 164 -4.57 12.14 -5.38
N SER A 165 -4.08 12.42 -4.17
CA SER A 165 -2.64 12.34 -3.97
C SER A 165 -2.15 10.90 -4.24
N PRO A 166 -0.92 10.70 -4.74
CA PRO A 166 -0.38 9.35 -5.01
C PRO A 166 -0.46 8.40 -3.81
N LEU A 167 -0.32 8.93 -2.58
CA LEU A 167 -0.45 8.14 -1.35
C LEU A 167 -1.87 7.63 -1.14
N VAL A 168 -2.88 8.47 -1.41
CA VAL A 168 -4.30 8.07 -1.32
C VAL A 168 -4.63 7.04 -2.39
N GLU A 169 -4.22 7.28 -3.63
CA GLU A 169 -4.43 6.34 -4.74
C GLU A 169 -3.81 4.97 -4.42
N ARG A 170 -2.55 4.95 -3.97
CA ARG A 170 -1.87 3.72 -3.56
C ARG A 170 -2.63 3.01 -2.44
N HIS A 171 -3.04 3.72 -1.38
CA HIS A 171 -3.76 3.14 -0.25
C HIS A 171 -5.11 2.52 -0.67
N VAL A 172 -5.88 3.24 -1.46
CA VAL A 172 -7.20 2.81 -1.93
C VAL A 172 -7.09 1.62 -2.88
N HIS A 173 -6.21 1.70 -3.88
CA HIS A 173 -6.10 0.69 -4.94
C HIS A 173 -5.28 -0.53 -4.55
N SER A 174 -4.39 -0.44 -3.54
CA SER A 174 -3.67 -1.60 -2.98
C SER A 174 -4.53 -2.44 -2.03
N TYR A 175 -5.68 -1.93 -1.60
CA TYR A 175 -6.54 -2.58 -0.62
C TYR A 175 -5.92 -2.74 0.78
N ALA A 176 -4.91 -1.96 1.13
CA ALA A 176 -4.32 -1.95 2.48
C ALA A 176 -5.39 -1.74 3.57
N TRP A 177 -6.43 -0.98 3.26
CA TRP A 177 -7.58 -0.70 4.12
C TRP A 177 -8.41 -1.94 4.52
N LEU A 178 -8.31 -3.08 3.80
CA LEU A 178 -9.02 -4.32 4.20
C LEU A 178 -8.53 -4.84 5.55
N ARG A 179 -7.24 -4.73 5.83
CA ARG A 179 -6.64 -5.11 7.10
C ARG A 179 -7.19 -4.22 8.23
N ASP A 180 -7.23 -2.91 8.01
CA ASP A 180 -7.74 -1.95 8.99
C ASP A 180 -9.22 -2.18 9.28
N LEU A 181 -9.99 -2.38 8.23
CA LEU A 181 -11.41 -2.70 8.35
C LEU A 181 -11.62 -4.02 9.12
N ALA A 182 -10.85 -5.07 8.83
CA ALA A 182 -10.90 -6.35 9.55
C ALA A 182 -10.59 -6.18 11.03
N GLY A 183 -9.63 -5.30 11.38
CA GLY A 183 -9.25 -4.99 12.77
C GLY A 183 -10.27 -4.15 13.54
N SER A 184 -11.26 -3.54 12.88
CA SER A 184 -12.21 -2.61 13.51
C SER A 184 -13.45 -3.25 14.11
N GLY A 185 -13.66 -4.55 13.93
CA GLY A 185 -14.82 -5.24 14.49
C GLY A 185 -14.99 -6.66 14.00
N ALA A 186 -16.01 -7.35 14.54
CA ALA A 186 -16.32 -8.70 14.12
C ALA A 186 -16.77 -8.74 12.65
N ARG A 187 -16.49 -9.83 11.95
CA ARG A 187 -16.76 -10.01 10.52
C ARG A 187 -18.14 -9.53 10.07
N PRO A 188 -19.28 -9.86 10.74
CA PRO A 188 -20.59 -9.38 10.28
C PRO A 188 -20.72 -7.86 10.28
N GLN A 189 -19.97 -7.17 11.12
CA GLN A 189 -20.01 -5.71 11.25
C GLN A 189 -19.24 -4.99 10.14
N VAL A 190 -18.20 -5.62 9.61
CA VAL A 190 -17.27 -5.01 8.63
C VAL A 190 -17.55 -5.46 7.20
N GLU A 191 -18.19 -6.61 7.02
CA GLU A 191 -18.43 -7.24 5.72
C GLU A 191 -19.23 -6.35 4.76
N ALA A 192 -20.29 -5.69 5.23
CA ALA A 192 -21.13 -4.83 4.39
C ALA A 192 -20.31 -3.66 3.79
N THR A 193 -19.42 -3.05 4.58
CA THR A 193 -18.54 -1.98 4.12
C THR A 193 -17.51 -2.50 3.13
N ALA A 194 -16.86 -3.63 3.43
CA ALA A 194 -15.91 -4.27 2.53
C ALA A 194 -16.53 -4.57 1.17
N LEU A 195 -17.71 -5.21 1.15
CA LEU A 195 -18.42 -5.55 -0.07
C LEU A 195 -18.87 -4.33 -0.87
N ARG A 196 -19.29 -3.25 -0.21
CA ARG A 196 -19.70 -2.02 -0.88
C ARG A 196 -18.53 -1.41 -1.65
N ILE A 197 -17.40 -1.18 -0.98
CA ILE A 197 -16.19 -0.60 -1.61
C ILE A 197 -15.66 -1.52 -2.70
N HIS A 198 -15.61 -2.82 -2.43
CA HIS A 198 -15.14 -3.81 -3.38
C HIS A 198 -15.98 -3.88 -4.66
N ARG A 199 -17.33 -3.77 -4.56
CA ARG A 199 -18.20 -3.69 -5.73
C ARG A 199 -17.92 -2.46 -6.57
N MET A 200 -17.85 -1.29 -5.95
CA MET A 200 -17.53 -0.02 -6.64
C MET A 200 -16.22 -0.16 -7.42
N TRP A 201 -15.20 -0.75 -6.79
CA TRP A 201 -13.91 -0.97 -7.44
C TRP A 201 -14.01 -1.95 -8.63
N LEU A 202 -14.70 -3.09 -8.46
CA LEU A 202 -14.89 -4.07 -9.54
C LEU A 202 -15.73 -3.52 -10.71
N ASP A 203 -16.66 -2.60 -10.45
CA ASP A 203 -17.46 -1.95 -11.47
C ASP A 203 -16.61 -1.00 -12.32
N ALA A 204 -15.71 -0.26 -11.68
CA ALA A 204 -14.78 0.66 -12.33
C ALA A 204 -13.63 -0.06 -13.06
N HIS A 205 -13.24 -1.25 -12.58
CA HIS A 205 -12.06 -1.97 -13.10
C HIS A 205 -12.40 -3.42 -13.50
N PRO A 206 -13.20 -3.64 -14.53
CA PRO A 206 -13.60 -4.98 -14.97
C PRO A 206 -12.45 -5.79 -15.58
N LEU A 207 -11.43 -5.09 -16.08
CA LEU A 207 -10.25 -5.66 -16.72
C LEU A 207 -8.98 -4.91 -16.31
N PRO A 208 -7.81 -5.58 -16.33
CA PRO A 208 -6.53 -4.91 -16.22
C PRO A 208 -6.36 -3.80 -17.26
N GLY A 209 -5.82 -2.65 -16.83
CA GLY A 209 -5.73 -1.45 -17.65
C GLY A 209 -4.49 -0.61 -17.34
N LYS A 210 -4.67 0.70 -17.34
CA LYS A 210 -3.65 1.70 -17.01
C LYS A 210 -4.10 2.57 -15.84
N GLY A 211 -3.19 3.38 -15.31
CA GLY A 211 -3.44 4.31 -14.22
C GLY A 211 -3.13 3.72 -12.84
N PRO A 212 -3.38 4.49 -11.76
CA PRO A 212 -2.94 4.16 -10.40
C PRO A 212 -3.41 2.77 -9.92
N ALA A 213 -4.62 2.36 -10.29
CA ALA A 213 -5.17 1.05 -9.95
C ALA A 213 -4.39 -0.12 -10.58
N TRP A 214 -3.66 0.13 -11.67
CA TRP A 214 -2.94 -0.88 -12.45
C TRP A 214 -1.43 -0.65 -12.48
N GLU A 215 -0.91 0.17 -11.58
CA GLU A 215 0.51 0.13 -11.25
C GLU A 215 0.89 -1.26 -10.76
N ILE A 216 2.06 -1.71 -11.19
CA ILE A 216 2.49 -3.10 -11.01
C ILE A 216 2.55 -3.46 -9.52
N GLU A 217 3.18 -2.63 -8.70
CA GLU A 217 3.26 -2.81 -7.25
C GLU A 217 1.88 -2.76 -6.59
N THR A 218 1.07 -1.74 -6.89
CA THR A 218 -0.29 -1.56 -6.36
C THR A 218 -1.16 -2.78 -6.67
N SER A 219 -1.04 -3.35 -7.87
CA SER A 219 -1.76 -4.55 -8.27
C SER A 219 -1.29 -5.81 -7.53
N GLY A 220 0.03 -5.94 -7.27
CA GLY A 220 0.59 -7.00 -6.44
C GLY A 220 0.06 -6.94 -5.02
N ARG A 221 0.17 -5.78 -4.38
CA ARG A 221 -0.35 -5.54 -3.01
C ARG A 221 -1.84 -5.85 -2.92
N ARG A 222 -2.64 -5.37 -3.87
CA ARG A 222 -4.08 -5.66 -3.93
C ARG A 222 -4.37 -7.14 -4.02
N MET A 223 -3.65 -7.87 -4.88
CA MET A 223 -3.88 -9.31 -5.05
C MET A 223 -3.59 -10.06 -3.76
N LEU A 224 -2.51 -9.74 -3.05
CA LEU A 224 -2.19 -10.33 -1.75
C LEU A 224 -3.27 -9.99 -0.72
N ALA A 225 -3.66 -8.72 -0.60
CA ALA A 225 -4.73 -8.29 0.30
C ALA A 225 -6.07 -9.02 0.03
N TRP A 226 -6.43 -9.23 -1.24
CA TRP A 226 -7.63 -9.99 -1.61
C TRP A 226 -7.53 -11.46 -1.21
N LEU A 227 -6.36 -12.07 -1.31
CA LEU A 227 -6.14 -13.47 -0.91
C LEU A 227 -6.16 -13.63 0.61
N VAL A 228 -5.46 -12.76 1.33
CA VAL A 228 -5.40 -12.78 2.81
C VAL A 228 -6.76 -12.49 3.43
N HIS A 229 -7.48 -11.50 2.89
CA HIS A 229 -8.81 -11.11 3.39
C HIS A 229 -9.97 -11.68 2.55
N ALA A 230 -9.75 -12.78 1.84
CA ALA A 230 -10.75 -13.44 1.00
C ALA A 230 -12.12 -13.66 1.69
N PRO A 231 -12.20 -14.03 2.98
CA PRO A 231 -13.50 -14.20 3.65
C PRO A 231 -14.38 -12.95 3.65
N LEU A 232 -13.83 -11.74 3.64
CA LEU A 232 -14.61 -10.49 3.64
C LEU A 232 -15.21 -10.20 2.27
N ILE A 233 -14.46 -10.42 1.18
CA ILE A 233 -14.87 -10.03 -0.18
C ILE A 233 -15.52 -11.17 -0.98
N LEU A 234 -15.38 -12.43 -0.53
CA LEU A 234 -15.99 -13.60 -1.16
C LEU A 234 -17.26 -14.10 -0.47
N SER A 235 -17.73 -13.44 0.58
CA SER A 235 -18.91 -13.84 1.35
C SER A 235 -20.19 -13.83 0.53
N ASN A 236 -20.39 -12.83 -0.29
CA ASN A 236 -21.59 -12.61 -1.09
C ASN A 236 -21.55 -13.37 -2.43
N LYS A 237 -22.53 -14.21 -2.69
CA LYS A 237 -22.62 -15.03 -3.91
C LYS A 237 -22.58 -14.20 -5.22
N ALA A 238 -23.24 -13.03 -5.26
CA ALA A 238 -23.29 -12.19 -6.45
C ALA A 238 -21.94 -11.56 -6.82
N VAL A 239 -21.09 -11.29 -5.83
CA VAL A 239 -19.77 -10.67 -6.02
C VAL A 239 -18.68 -11.72 -6.17
N ARG A 240 -18.83 -12.87 -5.50
CA ARG A 240 -17.82 -13.95 -5.46
C ARG A 240 -17.30 -14.35 -6.84
N GLY A 241 -18.20 -14.59 -7.79
CA GLY A 241 -17.82 -15.00 -9.15
C GLY A 241 -16.98 -13.95 -9.87
N ARG A 242 -17.34 -12.67 -9.70
CA ARG A 242 -16.60 -11.54 -10.28
C ARG A 242 -15.23 -11.37 -9.63
N THR A 243 -15.17 -11.47 -8.30
CA THR A 243 -13.91 -11.38 -7.54
C THR A 243 -12.94 -12.49 -7.92
N LEU A 244 -13.42 -13.75 -8.01
CA LEU A 244 -12.58 -14.87 -8.43
C LEU A 244 -12.09 -14.73 -9.89
N ALA A 245 -12.92 -14.19 -10.77
CA ALA A 245 -12.52 -13.87 -12.13
C ALA A 245 -11.50 -12.73 -12.19
N ALA A 246 -11.65 -11.71 -11.34
CA ALA A 246 -10.71 -10.61 -11.23
C ALA A 246 -9.35 -11.07 -10.66
N LEU A 247 -9.34 -11.95 -9.65
CA LEU A 247 -8.12 -12.58 -9.13
C LEU A 247 -7.35 -13.31 -10.23
N ASP A 248 -8.04 -14.16 -11.00
CA ASP A 248 -7.47 -14.91 -12.11
C ASP A 248 -6.84 -14.00 -13.18
N LYS A 249 -7.59 -12.97 -13.58
CA LYS A 249 -7.13 -11.97 -14.56
C LYS A 249 -5.94 -11.17 -14.06
N THR A 250 -6.00 -10.71 -12.80
CA THR A 250 -4.90 -9.95 -12.17
C THR A 250 -3.65 -10.80 -12.07
N ALA A 251 -3.76 -12.06 -11.62
CA ALA A 251 -2.63 -12.97 -11.55
C ALA A 251 -1.99 -13.21 -12.93
N SER A 252 -2.80 -13.45 -13.95
CA SER A 252 -2.32 -13.66 -15.33
C SER A 252 -1.70 -12.38 -15.93
N TRP A 253 -2.22 -11.23 -15.57
CA TRP A 253 -1.67 -9.94 -15.97
C TRP A 253 -0.33 -9.70 -15.28
N LEU A 254 -0.22 -9.91 -13.96
CA LEU A 254 1.02 -9.77 -13.19
C LEU A 254 2.11 -10.72 -13.69
N ASP A 255 1.79 -11.97 -14.06
CA ASP A 255 2.72 -12.89 -14.70
C ASP A 255 3.42 -12.28 -15.93
N SER A 256 2.71 -11.42 -16.68
CA SER A 256 3.24 -10.77 -17.88
C SER A 256 3.89 -9.40 -17.62
N GLN A 257 3.66 -8.80 -16.46
CA GLN A 257 4.14 -7.45 -16.15
C GLN A 257 5.29 -7.43 -15.15
N VAL A 258 5.53 -8.51 -14.41
CA VAL A 258 6.54 -8.53 -13.34
C VAL A 258 7.93 -8.12 -13.81
N SER A 259 8.32 -8.49 -15.04
CA SER A 259 9.60 -8.08 -15.64
C SER A 259 9.70 -6.59 -15.99
N LYS A 260 8.59 -5.86 -15.89
CA LYS A 260 8.49 -4.43 -16.13
C LYS A 260 8.28 -3.63 -14.84
N ALA A 261 8.53 -4.25 -13.68
CA ALA A 261 8.46 -3.57 -12.40
C ALA A 261 9.42 -2.35 -12.41
N PRO A 262 8.98 -1.18 -11.92
CA PRO A 262 9.77 0.04 -12.01
C PRO A 262 11.02 0.01 -11.12
N ASP A 263 10.99 -0.76 -10.06
CA ASP A 263 12.08 -0.92 -9.10
C ASP A 263 12.05 -2.31 -8.43
N LYS A 264 13.06 -2.60 -7.61
CA LYS A 264 13.19 -3.89 -6.93
C LYS A 264 12.15 -4.12 -5.85
N GLN A 265 11.67 -3.08 -5.20
CA GLN A 265 10.60 -3.18 -4.22
C GLN A 265 9.31 -3.64 -4.90
N ALA A 266 8.90 -2.99 -5.97
CA ALA A 266 7.75 -3.38 -6.76
C ALA A 266 7.88 -4.82 -7.28
N GLU A 267 9.08 -5.21 -7.74
CA GLU A 267 9.36 -6.56 -8.22
C GLU A 267 9.11 -7.60 -7.11
N VAL A 268 9.64 -7.37 -5.90
CA VAL A 268 9.48 -8.27 -4.74
C VAL A 268 8.00 -8.40 -4.35
N PHE A 269 7.25 -7.30 -4.30
CA PHE A 269 5.83 -7.35 -3.96
C PHE A 269 5.01 -8.14 -4.97
N VAL A 270 5.31 -8.00 -6.25
CA VAL A 270 4.62 -8.76 -7.30
C VAL A 270 4.96 -10.24 -7.24
N TRP A 271 6.23 -10.60 -7.05
CA TRP A 271 6.61 -12.00 -6.89
C TRP A 271 5.93 -12.63 -5.67
N GLY A 272 5.89 -11.92 -4.52
CA GLY A 272 5.18 -12.39 -3.33
C GLY A 272 3.70 -12.65 -3.60
N ALA A 273 3.03 -11.73 -4.27
CA ALA A 273 1.63 -11.89 -4.65
C ALA A 273 1.40 -13.07 -5.61
N LEU A 274 2.32 -13.31 -6.54
CA LEU A 274 2.26 -14.46 -7.45
C LEU A 274 2.53 -15.79 -6.73
N VAL A 275 3.42 -15.81 -5.72
CA VAL A 275 3.60 -16.98 -4.83
C VAL A 275 2.31 -17.28 -4.09
N ALA A 276 1.70 -16.28 -3.43
CA ALA A 276 0.43 -16.45 -2.74
C ALA A 276 -0.69 -16.94 -3.68
N ALA A 277 -0.78 -16.38 -4.89
CA ALA A 277 -1.74 -16.84 -5.90
C ALA A 277 -1.45 -18.29 -6.34
N GLY A 278 -0.19 -18.67 -6.46
CA GLY A 278 0.23 -20.05 -6.77
C GLY A 278 -0.11 -21.05 -5.68
N LEU A 279 -0.16 -20.62 -4.42
CA LEU A 279 -0.55 -21.43 -3.26
C LEU A 279 -2.07 -21.54 -3.10
N LEU A 280 -2.77 -20.42 -3.26
CA LEU A 280 -4.17 -20.28 -2.85
C LEU A 280 -5.17 -20.42 -4.00
N LEU A 281 -4.75 -20.38 -5.26
CA LEU A 281 -5.63 -20.55 -6.41
C LEU A 281 -5.46 -21.94 -7.05
N PRO A 282 -6.53 -22.50 -7.65
CA PRO A 282 -6.45 -23.80 -8.33
C PRO A 282 -5.42 -23.79 -9.46
N GLU A 283 -4.84 -24.96 -9.74
CA GLU A 283 -3.84 -25.16 -10.79
C GLU A 283 -2.60 -24.23 -10.62
N GLY A 284 -2.35 -23.77 -9.38
CA GLY A 284 -1.33 -22.77 -9.07
C GLY A 284 0.11 -23.27 -9.04
N LYS A 285 0.38 -24.60 -9.01
CA LYS A 285 1.74 -25.15 -8.88
C LYS A 285 2.75 -24.60 -9.91
N PRO A 286 2.45 -24.49 -11.22
CA PRO A 286 3.39 -23.91 -12.17
C PRO A 286 3.72 -22.45 -11.89
N ARG A 287 2.69 -21.64 -11.53
CA ARG A 287 2.86 -20.23 -11.12
C ARG A 287 3.72 -20.15 -9.87
N ARG A 288 3.44 -20.97 -8.86
CA ARG A 288 4.21 -21.00 -7.62
C ARG A 288 5.69 -21.24 -7.87
N LEU A 289 6.03 -22.31 -8.61
CA LEU A 289 7.42 -22.63 -8.94
C LEU A 289 8.14 -21.51 -9.69
N PHE A 290 7.44 -20.85 -10.60
CA PHE A 290 7.96 -19.70 -11.34
C PHE A 290 8.17 -18.50 -10.42
N ALA A 291 7.18 -18.20 -9.58
CA ALA A 291 7.18 -17.05 -8.69
C ALA A 291 8.19 -17.20 -7.52
N GLU A 292 8.32 -18.38 -6.93
CA GLU A 292 9.32 -18.67 -5.89
C GLU A 292 10.74 -18.41 -6.41
N ALA A 293 11.04 -18.84 -7.63
CA ALA A 293 12.35 -18.58 -8.22
C ALA A 293 12.57 -17.11 -8.54
N GLY A 294 11.53 -16.40 -8.99
CA GLY A 294 11.57 -14.96 -9.21
C GLY A 294 11.77 -14.19 -7.92
N MET A 295 11.01 -14.55 -6.88
CA MET A 295 11.08 -13.94 -5.56
C MET A 295 12.45 -14.10 -4.89
N ALA A 296 13.01 -15.31 -4.93
CA ALA A 296 14.34 -15.56 -4.36
C ALA A 296 15.40 -14.67 -5.00
N ARG A 297 15.38 -14.53 -6.33
CA ARG A 297 16.29 -13.63 -7.06
C ARG A 297 16.05 -12.17 -6.70
N ALA A 298 14.79 -11.73 -6.71
CA ALA A 298 14.44 -10.34 -6.41
C ALA A 298 14.79 -9.96 -4.96
N LEU A 299 14.62 -10.87 -4.00
CA LEU A 299 15.05 -10.69 -2.61
C LEU A 299 16.57 -10.61 -2.51
N GLY A 300 17.33 -11.45 -3.21
CA GLY A 300 18.78 -11.38 -3.25
C GLY A 300 19.30 -10.04 -3.77
N ASP A 301 18.56 -9.43 -4.73
CA ASP A 301 18.89 -8.09 -5.26
C ASP A 301 18.38 -6.94 -4.36
N PHE A 302 17.39 -7.18 -3.51
CA PHE A 302 16.73 -6.14 -2.71
C PHE A 302 17.24 -6.04 -1.28
N VAL A 303 17.69 -7.17 -0.71
CA VAL A 303 18.17 -7.29 0.67
C VAL A 303 19.70 -7.37 0.66
N GLY A 304 20.35 -6.55 1.48
CA GLY A 304 21.79 -6.60 1.67
C GLY A 304 22.23 -7.76 2.55
N GLU A 305 23.55 -8.00 2.61
CA GLU A 305 24.17 -9.06 3.42
C GLU A 305 23.85 -8.95 4.92
N ASP A 306 23.58 -7.73 5.39
CA ASP A 306 23.19 -7.45 6.78
C ASP A 306 21.68 -7.67 7.07
N GLY A 307 20.91 -8.16 6.08
CA GLY A 307 19.47 -8.39 6.18
C GLY A 307 18.61 -7.13 6.05
N GLY A 308 19.21 -5.96 5.86
CA GLY A 308 18.48 -4.71 5.60
C GLY A 308 18.22 -4.50 4.12
N VAL A 309 17.12 -3.78 3.80
CA VAL A 309 16.87 -3.39 2.40
C VAL A 309 17.97 -2.47 1.89
N GLN A 310 18.39 -2.65 0.63
CA GLN A 310 19.52 -1.89 0.07
C GLN A 310 19.28 -0.38 0.03
N SER A 311 18.01 0.04 -0.09
CA SER A 311 17.63 1.46 -0.05
C SER A 311 17.85 2.12 1.31
N ARG A 312 18.07 1.33 2.38
CA ARG A 312 18.17 1.79 3.78
C ARG A 312 16.95 2.57 4.26
N SER A 313 15.83 2.46 3.56
CA SER A 313 14.57 3.07 3.96
C SER A 313 13.90 2.24 5.06
N PRO A 314 13.65 2.81 6.25
CA PRO A 314 12.90 2.12 7.31
C PRO A 314 11.49 1.70 6.86
N LEU A 315 10.85 2.54 6.04
CA LEU A 315 9.52 2.24 5.48
C LEU A 315 9.59 1.01 4.56
N ALA A 316 10.55 0.96 3.63
CA ALA A 316 10.71 -0.18 2.73
C ALA A 316 11.03 -1.47 3.50
N GLN A 317 11.81 -1.38 4.59
CA GLN A 317 12.09 -2.50 5.48
C GLN A 317 10.83 -3.02 6.16
N MET A 318 10.00 -2.12 6.70
CA MET A 318 8.74 -2.49 7.35
C MET A 318 7.75 -3.09 6.36
N GLU A 319 7.64 -2.53 5.17
CA GLU A 319 6.79 -3.05 4.11
C GLU A 319 7.24 -4.44 3.62
N LEU A 320 8.56 -4.70 3.55
CA LEU A 320 9.09 -6.02 3.25
C LEU A 320 8.73 -7.04 4.33
N LEU A 321 8.90 -6.68 5.61
CA LEU A 321 8.53 -7.54 6.74
C LEU A 321 7.02 -7.85 6.75
N GLU A 322 6.20 -6.86 6.44
CA GLU A 322 4.75 -7.04 6.26
C GLU A 322 4.45 -8.08 5.17
N LEU A 323 5.02 -7.91 3.98
CA LEU A 323 4.86 -8.83 2.86
C LEU A 323 5.25 -10.27 3.23
N LEU A 324 6.45 -10.44 3.82
CA LEU A 324 6.96 -11.77 4.17
C LEU A 324 6.12 -12.44 5.27
N THR A 325 5.62 -11.65 6.22
CA THR A 325 4.74 -12.15 7.29
C THR A 325 3.40 -12.61 6.73
N GLU A 326 2.78 -11.84 5.84
CA GLU A 326 1.53 -12.23 5.17
C GLU A 326 1.72 -13.45 4.25
N LEU A 327 2.85 -13.50 3.55
CA LEU A 327 3.17 -14.62 2.66
C LEU A 327 3.43 -15.91 3.45
N ALA A 328 4.08 -15.83 4.61
CA ALA A 328 4.30 -16.99 5.49
C ALA A 328 2.99 -17.55 6.06
N ALA A 329 1.93 -16.75 6.13
CA ALA A 329 0.61 -17.19 6.56
C ALA A 329 -0.22 -17.84 5.43
N CYS A 330 0.20 -17.71 4.16
CA CYS A 330 -0.48 -18.29 3.01
C CYS A 330 -0.11 -19.76 2.81
#